data_996a34ae06ab1c3fafe9fec3d43b8fed
#
_entry.id   996a34ae06ab1c3fafe9fec3d43b8fed
#
_cell.length_a   1.000
_cell.length_b   1.000
_cell.length_c   1.000
_cell.angle_alpha   90.00
_cell.angle_beta   90.00
_cell.angle_gamma   90.00
#
_symmetry.space_group_name_H-M   'P 1'
#
loop_
_entity.id
_entity.type
_entity.pdbx_description
1 polymer ?
#
loop_
_entity_poly.entity_id
_entity_poly.type
_entity_poly.pdbx_seq_one_letter_code
_entity_poly.pdbx_strand_id
1 'polypeptide(L)'
;MAFEHYIYSAGKRLRCGYTTGTCAALASAGAAALLLSGEALRTLSLTTPKGFAVELAPAWCRMEGAVALCAVRKDAGDDPDVTDGLLIAARAERAGGEGIQIDGGPGVGRVTRPGLEQPVGAAAINRVPREMIAEAVQTVCRTLDYPGGLKITILVPDGAELARKTFNPNLGIVGGISILGTTGVVEPMSLQALADTIRLELGQAAAAGARDVLLTPGAYGASFLRAHGLLNCGIPVVKCSNLIGEGLDAAGEHGFQRVLLVGHAGKLVKLAGGIMNTHSRWADCRAELFCAHAALAGAGQPLCARLMEAATTDACLELL
;
A
#
# COMPACT_ATOMS: atom_id res chain seq x y z
N MET A 1 -15.32 -15.43 13.75
CA MET A 1 -14.30 -16.45 13.43
C MET A 1 -13.08 -15.74 12.84
N ALA A 2 -11.86 -16.23 13.01
CA ALA A 2 -10.70 -15.65 12.34
C ALA A 2 -10.78 -15.90 10.85
N PHE A 3 -10.25 -14.98 10.02
CA PHE A 3 -10.19 -15.15 8.57
C PHE A 3 -9.11 -16.18 8.23
N GLU A 4 -9.54 -17.39 7.90
CA GLU A 4 -8.66 -18.58 7.73
C GLU A 4 -8.22 -18.73 6.26
N HIS A 5 -7.56 -17.70 5.72
CA HIS A 5 -6.95 -17.77 4.40
C HIS A 5 -5.43 -17.62 4.52
N TYR A 6 -4.68 -18.45 3.80
CA TYR A 6 -3.23 -18.55 3.91
C TYR A 6 -2.56 -18.51 2.55
N ILE A 7 -1.38 -17.90 2.51
CA ILE A 7 -0.47 -17.95 1.36
C ILE A 7 0.86 -18.59 1.78
N TYR A 8 1.62 -19.06 0.80
CA TYR A 8 3.00 -19.50 1.01
C TYR A 8 3.97 -18.45 0.47
N SER A 9 4.79 -17.87 1.32
CA SER A 9 5.81 -16.90 0.96
C SER A 9 7.12 -17.21 1.68
N ALA A 10 8.24 -17.23 0.93
CA ALA A 10 9.57 -17.51 1.47
C ALA A 10 9.66 -18.80 2.32
N GLY A 11 8.97 -19.87 1.93
CA GLY A 11 8.93 -21.15 2.62
C GLY A 11 8.08 -21.16 3.90
N LYS A 12 7.35 -20.11 4.20
CA LYS A 12 6.45 -20.01 5.35
C LYS A 12 4.99 -19.93 4.89
N ARG A 13 4.13 -20.56 5.68
CA ARG A 13 2.67 -20.41 5.57
C ARG A 13 2.28 -19.17 6.37
N LEU A 14 1.73 -18.16 5.70
CA LEU A 14 1.35 -16.88 6.30
C LEU A 14 -0.16 -16.67 6.19
N ARG A 15 -0.78 -16.24 7.27
CA ARG A 15 -2.22 -15.94 7.31
C ARG A 15 -2.48 -14.58 6.69
N CYS A 16 -3.45 -14.53 5.79
CA CYS A 16 -3.96 -13.28 5.22
C CYS A 16 -4.85 -12.54 6.22
N GLY A 17 -4.96 -11.24 6.02
CA GLY A 17 -5.89 -10.38 6.72
C GLY A 17 -6.88 -9.72 5.77
N TYR A 18 -7.59 -8.70 6.24
CA TYR A 18 -8.49 -7.90 5.42
C TYR A 18 -8.15 -6.40 5.49
N THR A 19 -8.44 -5.71 4.39
CA THR A 19 -8.03 -4.32 4.20
C THR A 19 -8.85 -3.32 5.02
N THR A 20 -8.36 -2.07 5.14
CA THR A 20 -9.14 -0.96 5.71
C THR A 20 -10.46 -0.74 4.95
N GLY A 21 -10.46 -0.97 3.62
CA GLY A 21 -11.66 -0.92 2.78
C GLY A 21 -12.71 -1.96 3.16
N THR A 22 -12.29 -3.20 3.41
CA THR A 22 -13.18 -4.28 3.87
C THR A 22 -13.77 -3.97 5.24
N CYS A 23 -12.95 -3.48 6.19
CA CYS A 23 -13.44 -3.06 7.50
C CYS A 23 -14.47 -1.92 7.39
N ALA A 24 -14.19 -0.92 6.55
CA ALA A 24 -15.10 0.21 6.33
C ALA A 24 -16.45 -0.24 5.72
N ALA A 25 -16.41 -1.16 4.76
CA ALA A 25 -17.64 -1.71 4.16
C ALA A 25 -18.48 -2.51 5.16
N LEU A 26 -17.85 -3.39 5.95
CA LEU A 26 -18.52 -4.14 7.01
C LEU A 26 -19.10 -3.24 8.09
N ALA A 27 -18.32 -2.26 8.57
CA ALA A 27 -18.80 -1.28 9.56
C ALA A 27 -19.98 -0.46 9.01
N SER A 28 -19.94 -0.10 7.72
CA SER A 28 -21.02 0.66 7.06
C SER A 28 -22.29 -0.16 6.95
N ALA A 29 -22.20 -1.44 6.58
CA ALA A 29 -23.35 -2.35 6.56
C ALA A 29 -23.96 -2.53 7.96
N GLY A 30 -23.10 -2.71 8.98
CA GLY A 30 -23.56 -2.83 10.38
C GLY A 30 -24.25 -1.57 10.90
N ALA A 31 -23.71 -0.40 10.59
CA ALA A 31 -24.31 0.89 10.96
C ALA A 31 -25.64 1.13 10.22
N ALA A 32 -25.70 0.82 8.91
CA ALA A 32 -26.93 0.93 8.12
C ALA A 32 -28.03 -0.01 8.63
N ALA A 33 -27.67 -1.27 8.91
CA ALA A 33 -28.61 -2.24 9.46
C ALA A 33 -29.18 -1.78 10.79
N LEU A 34 -28.33 -1.33 11.73
CA LEU A 34 -28.77 -0.80 13.02
C LEU A 34 -29.67 0.44 12.87
N LEU A 35 -29.32 1.36 11.94
CA LEU A 35 -30.12 2.56 11.69
C LEU A 35 -31.51 2.26 11.17
N LEU A 36 -31.64 1.25 10.32
CA LEU A 36 -32.89 0.95 9.59
C LEU A 36 -33.77 -0.04 10.35
N SER A 37 -33.21 -1.05 11.02
CA SER A 37 -33.96 -2.07 11.76
C SER A 37 -34.08 -1.77 13.25
N GLY A 38 -33.21 -0.95 13.82
CA GLY A 38 -33.08 -0.74 15.27
C GLY A 38 -32.32 -1.88 15.98
N GLU A 39 -31.86 -2.91 15.25
CA GLU A 39 -31.17 -4.06 15.83
C GLU A 39 -29.73 -4.17 15.32
N ALA A 40 -28.79 -4.40 16.25
CA ALA A 40 -27.40 -4.61 15.90
C ALA A 40 -27.18 -6.04 15.36
N LEU A 41 -26.52 -6.16 14.21
CA LEU A 41 -26.14 -7.46 13.67
C LEU A 41 -25.05 -8.10 14.54
N ARG A 42 -25.20 -9.37 14.87
CA ARG A 42 -24.20 -10.16 15.61
C ARG A 42 -23.00 -10.54 14.73
N THR A 43 -23.23 -10.70 13.44
CA THR A 43 -22.22 -11.04 12.45
C THR A 43 -22.38 -10.14 11.24
N LEU A 44 -21.28 -9.60 10.78
CA LEU A 44 -21.16 -8.82 9.55
C LEU A 44 -20.49 -9.69 8.50
N SER A 45 -21.00 -9.69 7.28
CA SER A 45 -20.43 -10.47 6.19
C SER A 45 -20.42 -9.69 4.88
N LEU A 46 -19.40 -9.93 4.06
CA LEU A 46 -19.33 -9.49 2.67
C LEU A 46 -18.44 -10.42 1.86
N THR A 47 -18.59 -10.40 0.54
CA THR A 47 -17.62 -10.99 -0.38
C THR A 47 -16.68 -9.92 -0.88
N THR A 48 -15.37 -10.14 -0.72
CA THR A 48 -14.33 -9.21 -1.17
C THR A 48 -14.22 -9.20 -2.70
N PRO A 49 -13.63 -8.16 -3.33
CA PRO A 49 -13.38 -8.15 -4.78
C PRO A 49 -12.55 -9.34 -5.27
N LYS A 50 -11.73 -9.93 -4.40
CA LYS A 50 -10.97 -11.16 -4.70
C LYS A 50 -11.81 -12.45 -4.63
N GLY A 51 -13.08 -12.34 -4.24
CA GLY A 51 -14.02 -13.48 -4.15
C GLY A 51 -14.01 -14.22 -2.82
N PHE A 52 -13.32 -13.73 -1.79
CA PHE A 52 -13.33 -14.35 -0.46
C PHE A 52 -14.48 -13.81 0.40
N ALA A 53 -15.21 -14.71 1.04
CA ALA A 53 -16.17 -14.34 2.08
C ALA A 53 -15.41 -13.94 3.35
N VAL A 54 -15.75 -12.78 3.91
CA VAL A 54 -15.26 -12.32 5.21
C VAL A 54 -16.44 -12.21 6.15
N GLU A 55 -16.36 -12.91 7.26
CA GLU A 55 -17.37 -12.89 8.32
C GLU A 55 -16.71 -12.56 9.65
N LEU A 56 -17.25 -11.57 10.36
CA LEU A 56 -16.73 -11.17 11.67
C LEU A 56 -17.83 -10.53 12.54
N ALA A 57 -17.63 -10.59 13.85
CA ALA A 57 -18.46 -9.84 14.78
C ALA A 57 -18.03 -8.36 14.78
N PRO A 58 -18.97 -7.41 14.87
CA PRO A 58 -18.60 -6.01 15.11
C PRO A 58 -17.89 -5.88 16.45
N ALA A 59 -16.93 -4.95 16.55
CA ALA A 59 -16.31 -4.62 17.83
C ALA A 59 -17.33 -3.97 18.78
N TRP A 60 -18.19 -3.12 18.23
CA TRP A 60 -19.35 -2.54 18.89
C TRP A 60 -20.29 -1.89 17.87
N CYS A 61 -21.59 -1.80 18.22
CA CYS A 61 -22.59 -1.03 17.48
C CYS A 61 -23.42 -0.25 18.50
N ARG A 62 -23.83 0.98 18.16
CA ARG A 62 -24.65 1.83 19.03
C ARG A 62 -25.44 2.87 18.26
N MET A 63 -26.59 3.26 18.82
CA MET A 63 -27.35 4.43 18.37
C MET A 63 -26.89 5.68 19.12
N GLU A 64 -26.76 6.78 18.41
CA GLU A 64 -26.53 8.13 18.97
C GLU A 64 -27.60 9.08 18.42
N GLY A 65 -28.74 9.16 19.13
CA GLY A 65 -29.90 9.89 18.63
C GLY A 65 -30.43 9.30 17.33
N ALA A 66 -30.44 10.09 16.26
CA ALA A 66 -30.94 9.68 14.95
C ALA A 66 -29.86 9.02 14.04
N VAL A 67 -28.66 8.77 14.55
CA VAL A 67 -27.58 8.15 13.79
C VAL A 67 -27.15 6.84 14.42
N ALA A 68 -26.68 5.91 13.59
CA ALA A 68 -26.13 4.65 14.05
C ALA A 68 -24.63 4.59 13.77
N LEU A 69 -23.90 3.97 14.67
CA LEU A 69 -22.48 3.72 14.54
C LEU A 69 -22.20 2.22 14.70
N CYS A 70 -21.27 1.73 13.91
CA CYS A 70 -20.73 0.38 14.05
C CYS A 70 -19.23 0.42 13.80
N ALA A 71 -18.46 -0.38 14.52
CA ALA A 71 -17.01 -0.47 14.37
C ALA A 71 -16.55 -1.91 14.17
N VAL A 72 -15.53 -2.04 13.38
CA VAL A 72 -14.84 -3.30 13.06
C VAL A 72 -13.37 -3.15 13.45
N ARG A 73 -12.80 -4.20 14.05
CA ARG A 73 -11.36 -4.27 14.31
C ARG A 73 -10.66 -4.86 13.10
N LYS A 74 -9.67 -4.15 12.57
CA LYS A 74 -8.84 -4.65 11.47
C LYS A 74 -7.96 -5.80 11.97
N ASP A 75 -7.84 -6.82 11.14
CA ASP A 75 -6.89 -7.92 11.30
C ASP A 75 -6.05 -7.99 10.00
N ALA A 76 -4.77 -7.70 10.13
CA ALA A 76 -3.83 -7.71 9.00
C ALA A 76 -3.23 -9.10 8.74
N GLY A 77 -3.60 -10.12 9.52
CA GLY A 77 -2.97 -11.43 9.43
C GLY A 77 -1.53 -11.40 9.91
N ASP A 78 -0.65 -12.05 9.17
CA ASP A 78 0.79 -12.07 9.47
C ASP A 78 1.56 -10.95 8.75
N ASP A 79 0.85 -9.97 8.15
CA ASP A 79 1.48 -8.80 7.54
C ASP A 79 1.93 -7.80 8.62
N PRO A 80 3.15 -7.22 8.54
CA PRO A 80 3.62 -6.21 9.48
C PRO A 80 2.98 -4.83 9.21
N ASP A 81 1.68 -4.80 9.06
CA ASP A 81 0.89 -3.60 8.79
C ASP A 81 0.68 -2.79 10.07
N VAL A 82 1.10 -1.52 10.05
CA VAL A 82 0.93 -0.61 11.20
C VAL A 82 -0.54 -0.34 11.56
N THR A 83 -1.47 -0.68 10.66
CA THR A 83 -2.91 -0.53 10.87
C THR A 83 -3.57 -1.77 11.49
N ASP A 84 -2.79 -2.81 11.84
CA ASP A 84 -3.31 -3.98 12.53
C ASP A 84 -3.94 -3.63 13.87
N GLY A 85 -5.06 -4.28 14.20
CA GLY A 85 -5.81 -4.02 15.43
C GLY A 85 -6.61 -2.71 15.48
N LEU A 86 -6.47 -1.84 14.47
CA LEU A 86 -7.13 -0.54 14.42
C LEU A 86 -8.66 -0.69 14.33
N LEU A 87 -9.39 0.17 15.04
CA LEU A 87 -10.83 0.26 14.90
C LEU A 87 -11.19 1.16 13.71
N ILE A 88 -11.97 0.62 12.79
CA ILE A 88 -12.57 1.35 11.69
C ILE A 88 -14.07 1.37 11.91
N ALA A 89 -14.62 2.55 12.10
CA ALA A 89 -16.02 2.76 12.37
C ALA A 89 -16.72 3.44 11.20
N ALA A 90 -18.00 3.20 11.09
CA ALA A 90 -18.90 3.93 10.19
C ALA A 90 -20.05 4.52 10.98
N ARG A 91 -20.39 5.76 10.63
CA ARG A 91 -21.58 6.47 11.06
C ARG A 91 -22.57 6.48 9.91
N ALA A 92 -23.77 6.01 10.14
CA ALA A 92 -24.86 6.03 9.18
C ALA A 92 -25.96 7.00 9.65
N GLU A 93 -26.45 7.83 8.73
CA GLU A 93 -27.57 8.75 8.95
C GLU A 93 -28.47 8.78 7.71
N ARG A 94 -29.76 9.02 7.91
CA ARG A 94 -30.71 9.18 6.80
C ARG A 94 -30.37 10.46 6.04
N ALA A 95 -30.35 10.39 4.72
CA ALA A 95 -30.12 11.55 3.84
C ALA A 95 -31.36 11.81 2.97
N GLY A 96 -31.54 13.05 2.55
CA GLY A 96 -32.56 13.37 1.57
C GLY A 96 -32.20 12.81 0.19
N GLY A 97 -33.22 12.44 -0.59
CA GLY A 97 -33.05 11.86 -1.92
C GLY A 97 -32.75 10.36 -1.88
N GLU A 98 -32.16 9.85 -2.95
CA GLU A 98 -31.80 8.44 -3.14
C GLU A 98 -30.28 8.26 -3.15
N GLY A 99 -29.83 7.02 -2.92
CA GLY A 99 -28.44 6.60 -3.06
C GLY A 99 -27.61 6.77 -1.78
N ILE A 100 -26.31 6.43 -1.92
CA ILE A 100 -25.36 6.37 -0.79
C ILE A 100 -24.31 7.45 -0.94
N GLN A 101 -24.27 8.38 0.00
CA GLN A 101 -23.21 9.40 0.10
C GLN A 101 -22.11 8.88 1.03
N ILE A 102 -20.84 8.95 0.60
CA ILE A 102 -19.71 8.43 1.36
C ILE A 102 -18.68 9.54 1.56
N ASP A 103 -18.31 9.77 2.82
CA ASP A 103 -17.21 10.69 3.16
C ASP A 103 -16.38 10.14 4.33
N GLY A 104 -15.22 10.75 4.57
CA GLY A 104 -14.36 10.50 5.72
C GLY A 104 -14.55 11.54 6.80
N GLY A 105 -14.62 11.09 8.05
CA GLY A 105 -14.62 11.90 9.24
C GLY A 105 -13.27 11.85 9.97
N PRO A 106 -13.25 12.12 11.29
CA PRO A 106 -12.04 12.09 12.09
C PRO A 106 -11.21 10.82 11.90
N GLY A 107 -9.90 11.01 11.69
CA GLY A 107 -8.93 9.93 11.49
C GLY A 107 -8.89 9.30 10.11
N VAL A 108 -9.76 9.70 9.18
CA VAL A 108 -9.61 9.45 7.75
C VAL A 108 -8.91 10.65 7.11
N GLY A 109 -7.85 10.38 6.35
CA GLY A 109 -7.05 11.42 5.74
C GLY A 109 -7.81 12.22 4.67
N ARG A 110 -7.36 13.44 4.42
CA ARG A 110 -7.81 14.29 3.31
C ARG A 110 -6.67 14.47 2.31
N VAL A 111 -6.99 14.38 1.04
CA VAL A 111 -6.05 14.61 -0.05
C VAL A 111 -5.74 16.09 -0.15
N THR A 112 -4.45 16.46 -0.14
CA THR A 112 -4.01 17.86 -0.24
C THR A 112 -3.17 18.16 -1.49
N ARG A 113 -2.77 17.11 -2.24
CA ARG A 113 -1.95 17.22 -3.45
C ARG A 113 -2.57 16.45 -4.61
N PRO A 114 -2.38 16.90 -5.85
CA PRO A 114 -2.82 16.15 -7.03
C PRO A 114 -2.00 14.86 -7.21
N GLY A 115 -2.45 13.97 -8.11
CA GLY A 115 -1.76 12.72 -8.43
C GLY A 115 -2.24 11.51 -7.64
N LEU A 116 -3.23 11.66 -6.77
CA LEU A 116 -3.95 10.56 -6.14
C LEU A 116 -5.26 10.27 -6.89
N GLU A 117 -5.81 9.10 -6.64
CA GLU A 117 -7.10 8.67 -7.22
C GLU A 117 -8.25 9.59 -6.82
N GLN A 118 -8.21 10.14 -5.60
CA GLN A 118 -9.21 11.08 -5.12
C GLN A 118 -8.75 12.53 -5.34
N PRO A 119 -9.66 13.44 -5.72
CA PRO A 119 -9.32 14.83 -5.92
C PRO A 119 -8.91 15.52 -4.62
N VAL A 120 -8.18 16.64 -4.77
CA VAL A 120 -7.80 17.50 -3.63
C VAL A 120 -9.04 17.93 -2.85
N GLY A 121 -8.97 17.84 -1.52
CA GLY A 121 -10.08 18.11 -0.59
C GLY A 121 -10.94 16.89 -0.27
N ALA A 122 -10.93 15.86 -1.08
CA ALA A 122 -11.71 14.65 -0.82
C ALA A 122 -11.09 13.78 0.30
N ALA A 123 -11.93 12.95 0.92
CA ALA A 123 -11.46 11.93 1.85
C ALA A 123 -10.61 10.88 1.11
N ALA A 124 -9.53 10.45 1.74
CA ALA A 124 -8.64 9.40 1.22
C ALA A 124 -9.30 8.02 1.34
N ILE A 125 -10.42 7.86 0.66
CA ILE A 125 -11.17 6.61 0.50
C ILE A 125 -11.11 6.26 -0.97
N ASN A 126 -10.32 5.26 -1.34
CA ASN A 126 -10.10 4.89 -2.74
C ASN A 126 -11.37 4.35 -3.41
N ARG A 127 -11.36 4.26 -4.74
CA ARG A 127 -12.52 3.86 -5.54
C ARG A 127 -13.09 2.49 -5.13
N VAL A 128 -12.26 1.47 -5.07
CA VAL A 128 -12.72 0.11 -4.72
C VAL A 128 -13.34 0.04 -3.31
N PRO A 129 -12.73 0.59 -2.24
CA PRO A 129 -13.41 0.75 -0.95
C PRO A 129 -14.74 1.51 -1.01
N ARG A 130 -14.86 2.57 -1.81
CA ARG A 130 -16.14 3.29 -1.99
C ARG A 130 -17.20 2.39 -2.63
N GLU A 131 -16.84 1.63 -3.66
CA GLU A 131 -17.70 0.66 -4.31
C GLU A 131 -18.15 -0.43 -3.31
N MET A 132 -17.22 -0.99 -2.52
CA MET A 132 -17.53 -1.98 -1.48
C MET A 132 -18.47 -1.43 -0.41
N ILE A 133 -18.24 -0.21 0.08
CA ILE A 133 -19.11 0.47 1.05
C ILE A 133 -20.52 0.65 0.46
N ALA A 134 -20.60 1.18 -0.76
CA ALA A 134 -21.87 1.44 -1.41
C ALA A 134 -22.67 0.14 -1.60
N GLU A 135 -22.05 -0.91 -2.11
CA GLU A 135 -22.71 -2.20 -2.33
C GLU A 135 -23.16 -2.87 -1.04
N ALA A 136 -22.31 -2.84 0.01
CA ALA A 136 -22.66 -3.42 1.30
C ALA A 136 -23.88 -2.70 1.93
N VAL A 137 -23.91 -1.36 1.87
CA VAL A 137 -25.03 -0.55 2.36
C VAL A 137 -26.29 -0.73 1.51
N GLN A 138 -26.15 -0.75 0.17
CA GLN A 138 -27.28 -1.00 -0.74
C GLN A 138 -27.90 -2.38 -0.52
N THR A 139 -27.07 -3.38 -0.21
CA THR A 139 -27.58 -4.73 0.12
C THR A 139 -28.44 -4.69 1.38
N VAL A 140 -28.02 -3.96 2.40
CA VAL A 140 -28.84 -3.73 3.62
C VAL A 140 -30.14 -3.00 3.28
N CYS A 141 -30.07 -1.92 2.48
CA CYS A 141 -31.27 -1.19 2.06
C CYS A 141 -32.27 -2.08 1.32
N ARG A 142 -31.79 -2.91 0.40
CA ARG A 142 -32.63 -3.87 -0.34
C ARG A 142 -33.25 -4.90 0.59
N THR A 143 -32.49 -5.46 1.53
CA THR A 143 -32.98 -6.47 2.47
C THR A 143 -34.05 -5.93 3.41
N LEU A 144 -34.01 -4.62 3.72
CA LEU A 144 -34.94 -3.96 4.63
C LEU A 144 -35.98 -3.08 3.90
N ASP A 145 -36.10 -3.25 2.58
CA ASP A 145 -37.04 -2.49 1.72
C ASP A 145 -36.97 -0.97 1.94
N TYR A 146 -35.77 -0.43 2.14
CA TYR A 146 -35.56 1.00 2.37
C TYR A 146 -35.19 1.73 1.08
N PRO A 147 -36.07 2.60 0.53
CA PRO A 147 -35.84 3.30 -0.74
C PRO A 147 -35.08 4.62 -0.59
N GLY A 148 -34.91 5.13 0.64
CA GLY A 148 -34.31 6.44 0.89
C GLY A 148 -32.78 6.47 0.79
N GLY A 149 -32.23 7.68 0.77
CA GLY A 149 -30.78 7.87 0.79
C GLY A 149 -30.16 7.69 2.17
N LEU A 150 -28.89 7.28 2.18
CA LEU A 150 -28.06 7.22 3.39
C LEU A 150 -26.76 8.00 3.20
N LYS A 151 -26.31 8.65 4.25
CA LYS A 151 -24.96 9.21 4.33
C LYS A 151 -24.12 8.37 5.27
N ILE A 152 -22.99 7.90 4.77
CA ILE A 152 -22.01 7.09 5.47
C ILE A 152 -20.75 7.92 5.69
N THR A 153 -20.34 8.05 6.94
CA THR A 153 -19.08 8.72 7.31
C THR A 153 -18.17 7.71 7.97
N ILE A 154 -17.01 7.48 7.37
CA ILE A 154 -16.00 6.56 7.92
C ILE A 154 -15.15 7.29 8.95
N LEU A 155 -14.94 6.66 10.08
CA LEU A 155 -14.23 7.21 11.24
C LEU A 155 -13.11 6.25 11.65
N VAL A 156 -11.97 6.79 12.05
CA VAL A 156 -10.85 5.99 12.56
C VAL A 156 -10.28 6.68 13.79
N PRO A 157 -10.72 6.35 15.01
CA PRO A 157 -10.39 7.10 16.22
C PRO A 157 -8.90 7.44 16.38
N ASP A 158 -8.01 6.46 16.16
CA ASP A 158 -6.55 6.61 16.30
C ASP A 158 -5.85 6.93 14.97
N GLY A 159 -6.62 7.15 13.90
CA GLY A 159 -6.11 7.26 12.54
C GLY A 159 -5.19 8.45 12.31
N ALA A 160 -5.43 9.58 12.97
CA ALA A 160 -4.61 10.78 12.81
C ALA A 160 -3.19 10.61 13.40
N GLU A 161 -3.07 9.93 14.52
CA GLU A 161 -1.77 9.63 15.13
C GLU A 161 -1.03 8.57 14.31
N LEU A 162 -1.73 7.50 13.96
CA LEU A 162 -1.15 6.40 13.22
C LEU A 162 -0.69 6.80 11.81
N ALA A 163 -1.39 7.72 11.17
CA ALA A 163 -1.02 8.23 9.84
C ALA A 163 0.42 8.76 9.77
N ARG A 164 0.96 9.28 10.87
CA ARG A 164 2.34 9.75 10.96
C ARG A 164 3.37 8.63 10.75
N LYS A 165 2.98 7.37 10.98
CA LYS A 165 3.82 6.17 10.82
C LYS A 165 3.60 5.49 9.46
N THR A 166 2.71 6.04 8.62
CA THR A 166 2.40 5.55 7.28
C THR A 166 3.06 6.40 6.20
N PHE A 167 2.87 6.04 4.94
CA PHE A 167 3.30 6.86 3.80
C PHE A 167 2.42 8.09 3.54
N ASN A 168 1.26 8.21 4.19
CA ASN A 168 0.29 9.27 3.95
C ASN A 168 0.88 10.69 3.96
N PRO A 169 1.75 11.09 4.92
CA PRO A 169 2.35 12.41 4.91
C PRO A 169 3.15 12.70 3.63
N ASN A 170 3.89 11.70 3.13
CA ASN A 170 4.68 11.83 1.90
C ASN A 170 3.77 12.00 0.67
N LEU A 171 2.61 11.33 0.69
CA LEU A 171 1.59 11.39 -0.36
C LEU A 171 0.70 12.64 -0.27
N GLY A 172 0.92 13.53 0.68
CA GLY A 172 0.06 14.70 0.90
C GLY A 172 -1.35 14.33 1.38
N ILE A 173 -1.47 13.24 2.12
CA ILE A 173 -2.71 12.86 2.81
C ILE A 173 -2.56 13.27 4.28
N VAL A 174 -3.44 14.17 4.74
CA VAL A 174 -3.33 14.83 6.04
C VAL A 174 -4.54 14.48 6.93
N GLY A 175 -4.32 14.40 8.23
CA GLY A 175 -5.38 14.26 9.24
C GLY A 175 -5.85 12.83 9.52
N GLY A 176 -5.31 11.82 8.82
CA GLY A 176 -5.69 10.44 9.08
C GLY A 176 -5.08 9.43 8.12
N ILE A 177 -5.50 8.17 8.27
CA ILE A 177 -5.11 7.08 7.40
C ILE A 177 -5.94 7.07 6.10
N SER A 178 -5.47 6.31 5.11
CA SER A 178 -6.24 6.01 3.90
C SER A 178 -7.12 4.77 4.11
N ILE A 179 -8.31 4.81 3.52
CA ILE A 179 -9.18 3.64 3.36
C ILE A 179 -8.93 3.06 1.98
N LEU A 180 -8.19 1.95 1.93
CA LEU A 180 -7.66 1.38 0.70
C LEU A 180 -7.77 -0.16 0.67
N GLY A 181 -7.41 -0.73 -0.48
CA GLY A 181 -7.40 -2.16 -0.74
C GLY A 181 -8.21 -2.52 -1.97
N THR A 182 -7.54 -2.91 -3.04
CA THR A 182 -8.17 -3.25 -4.34
C THR A 182 -8.77 -4.65 -4.33
N THR A 183 -8.21 -5.56 -3.54
CA THR A 183 -8.64 -6.96 -3.45
C THR A 183 -9.55 -7.24 -2.26
N GLY A 184 -9.60 -6.33 -1.28
CA GLY A 184 -10.26 -6.52 0.01
C GLY A 184 -9.46 -7.38 1.00
N VAL A 185 -8.42 -8.05 0.57
CA VAL A 185 -7.58 -8.97 1.36
C VAL A 185 -6.17 -8.42 1.48
N VAL A 186 -5.57 -8.56 2.67
CA VAL A 186 -4.15 -8.29 2.90
C VAL A 186 -3.38 -9.60 2.73
N GLU A 187 -2.52 -9.65 1.73
CA GLU A 187 -1.57 -10.75 1.55
C GLU A 187 -0.22 -10.35 2.15
N PRO A 188 0.26 -11.06 3.19
CA PRO A 188 1.51 -10.70 3.83
C PRO A 188 2.70 -10.69 2.88
N MET A 189 3.55 -9.66 3.00
CA MET A 189 4.76 -9.50 2.19
C MET A 189 4.49 -9.40 0.67
N SER A 190 3.38 -8.79 0.28
CA SER A 190 2.97 -8.65 -1.12
C SER A 190 3.95 -7.78 -1.92
N LEU A 191 4.57 -8.38 -2.95
CA LEU A 191 5.40 -7.64 -3.90
C LEU A 191 4.56 -6.70 -4.77
N GLN A 192 3.32 -7.08 -5.06
CA GLN A 192 2.40 -6.23 -5.81
C GLN A 192 2.06 -4.96 -5.06
N ALA A 193 1.76 -5.04 -3.75
CA ALA A 193 1.50 -3.87 -2.93
C ALA A 193 2.70 -2.90 -2.88
N LEU A 194 3.92 -3.45 -2.87
CA LEU A 194 5.14 -2.64 -2.95
C LEU A 194 5.29 -1.98 -4.32
N ALA A 195 5.03 -2.70 -5.42
CA ALA A 195 5.06 -2.16 -6.77
C ALA A 195 4.02 -1.05 -6.96
N ASP A 196 2.79 -1.25 -6.45
CA ASP A 196 1.72 -0.25 -6.49
C ASP A 196 2.10 1.03 -5.73
N THR A 197 2.79 0.89 -4.59
CA THR A 197 3.32 2.03 -3.82
C THR A 197 4.35 2.82 -4.63
N ILE A 198 5.29 2.13 -5.28
CA ILE A 198 6.31 2.76 -6.14
C ILE A 198 5.65 3.53 -7.29
N ARG A 199 4.67 2.92 -7.98
CA ARG A 199 3.91 3.57 -9.05
C ARG A 199 3.18 4.81 -8.56
N LEU A 200 2.56 4.72 -7.39
CA LEU A 200 1.84 5.84 -6.78
C LEU A 200 2.77 7.02 -6.47
N GLU A 201 3.93 6.77 -5.84
CA GLU A 201 4.92 7.82 -5.52
C GLU A 201 5.45 8.50 -6.80
N LEU A 202 5.76 7.70 -7.85
CA LEU A 202 6.18 8.22 -9.14
C LEU A 202 5.08 9.04 -9.81
N GLY A 203 3.84 8.52 -9.82
CA GLY A 203 2.69 9.24 -10.39
C GLY A 203 2.44 10.60 -9.71
N GLN A 204 2.59 10.68 -8.40
CA GLN A 204 2.50 11.94 -7.66
C GLN A 204 3.62 12.92 -8.02
N ALA A 205 4.85 12.42 -8.12
CA ALA A 205 5.99 13.25 -8.51
C ALA A 205 5.79 13.82 -9.93
N ALA A 206 5.32 13.00 -10.87
CA ALA A 206 4.99 13.44 -12.22
C ALA A 206 3.83 14.45 -12.25
N ALA A 207 2.75 14.21 -11.49
CA ALA A 207 1.63 15.13 -11.35
C ALA A 207 2.02 16.47 -10.72
N ALA A 208 3.06 16.49 -9.89
CA ALA A 208 3.67 17.71 -9.36
C ALA A 208 4.60 18.42 -10.37
N GLY A 209 4.73 17.91 -11.59
CA GLY A 209 5.53 18.50 -12.65
C GLY A 209 7.01 18.07 -12.69
N ALA A 210 7.40 17.06 -11.93
CA ALA A 210 8.76 16.52 -11.98
C ALA A 210 9.01 15.83 -13.32
N ARG A 211 10.14 16.14 -13.94
CA ARG A 211 10.62 15.48 -15.17
C ARG A 211 11.78 14.53 -14.92
N ASP A 212 12.40 14.65 -13.77
CA ASP A 212 13.54 13.86 -13.32
C ASP A 212 13.18 13.17 -12.02
N VAL A 213 13.74 11.99 -11.77
CA VAL A 213 13.53 11.24 -10.53
C VAL A 213 14.80 10.53 -10.10
N LEU A 214 15.00 10.45 -8.79
CA LEU A 214 16.03 9.63 -8.15
C LEU A 214 15.37 8.35 -7.64
N LEU A 215 15.82 7.19 -8.13
CA LEU A 215 15.40 5.88 -7.64
C LEU A 215 16.46 5.30 -6.70
N THR A 216 16.02 4.80 -5.54
CA THR A 216 16.93 4.15 -4.59
C THR A 216 16.43 2.76 -4.18
N PRO A 217 17.22 1.69 -4.36
CA PRO A 217 16.85 0.35 -3.96
C PRO A 217 17.03 0.07 -2.46
N GLY A 218 17.09 1.10 -1.61
CA GLY A 218 17.18 0.91 -0.16
C GLY A 218 17.75 2.10 0.60
N ALA A 219 18.01 1.89 1.89
CA ALA A 219 18.47 2.94 2.81
C ALA A 219 19.85 3.51 2.45
N TYR A 220 20.75 2.69 1.90
CA TYR A 220 22.08 3.12 1.48
C TYR A 220 22.03 4.23 0.44
N GLY A 221 21.21 4.10 -0.60
CA GLY A 221 21.05 5.13 -1.62
C GLY A 221 20.56 6.45 -1.03
N ALA A 222 19.57 6.41 -0.16
CA ALA A 222 19.05 7.60 0.51
C ALA A 222 20.09 8.25 1.44
N SER A 223 20.90 7.44 2.14
CA SER A 223 21.99 7.94 3.00
C SER A 223 23.11 8.56 2.17
N PHE A 224 23.48 7.93 1.06
CA PHE A 224 24.46 8.47 0.11
C PHE A 224 24.00 9.81 -0.47
N LEU A 225 22.75 9.88 -0.95
CA LEU A 225 22.18 11.14 -1.46
C LEU A 225 22.22 12.26 -0.42
N ARG A 226 21.93 11.94 0.84
CA ARG A 226 21.99 12.90 1.95
C ARG A 226 23.42 13.37 2.20
N ALA A 227 24.37 12.45 2.28
CA ALA A 227 25.77 12.76 2.55
C ALA A 227 26.42 13.64 1.47
N HIS A 228 25.94 13.53 0.22
CA HIS A 228 26.45 14.30 -0.93
C HIS A 228 25.57 15.49 -1.31
N GLY A 229 24.61 15.88 -0.45
CA GLY A 229 23.76 17.06 -0.67
C GLY A 229 22.73 16.91 -1.81
N LEU A 230 22.60 15.73 -2.40
CA LEU A 230 21.74 15.48 -3.56
C LEU A 230 20.24 15.39 -3.20
N LEU A 231 19.88 15.27 -1.92
CA LEU A 231 18.47 15.35 -1.48
C LEU A 231 17.88 16.76 -1.64
N ASN A 232 18.71 17.78 -1.70
CA ASN A 232 18.29 19.19 -1.76
C ASN A 232 18.25 19.74 -3.19
N CYS A 233 18.44 18.90 -4.21
CA CYS A 233 18.47 19.35 -5.62
C CYS A 233 17.06 19.58 -6.20
N GLY A 234 16.00 19.42 -5.41
CA GLY A 234 14.61 19.58 -5.87
C GLY A 234 14.08 18.43 -6.72
N ILE A 235 14.85 17.36 -6.93
CA ILE A 235 14.44 16.16 -7.66
C ILE A 235 13.80 15.17 -6.66
N PRO A 236 12.59 14.66 -6.92
CA PRO A 236 11.96 13.68 -6.04
C PRO A 236 12.77 12.39 -5.93
N VAL A 237 12.79 11.81 -4.75
CA VAL A 237 13.47 10.54 -4.45
C VAL A 237 12.43 9.48 -4.12
N VAL A 238 12.38 8.42 -4.92
CA VAL A 238 11.47 7.29 -4.72
C VAL A 238 12.26 6.04 -4.35
N LYS A 239 11.80 5.33 -3.32
CA LYS A 239 12.40 4.08 -2.87
C LYS A 239 11.77 2.90 -3.62
N CYS A 240 12.53 2.24 -4.48
CA CYS A 240 12.05 1.09 -5.24
C CYS A 240 12.39 -0.27 -4.61
N SER A 241 13.00 -0.32 -3.43
CA SER A 241 13.40 -1.57 -2.75
C SER A 241 14.24 -2.47 -3.66
N ASN A 242 13.85 -3.73 -3.84
CA ASN A 242 14.49 -4.65 -4.78
C ASN A 242 13.81 -4.64 -6.17
N LEU A 243 12.70 -3.93 -6.32
CA LEU A 243 11.88 -3.87 -7.54
C LEU A 243 12.37 -2.76 -8.48
N ILE A 244 13.63 -2.83 -8.90
CA ILE A 244 14.23 -1.79 -9.74
C ILE A 244 13.55 -1.75 -11.10
N GLY A 245 13.25 -2.91 -11.70
CA GLY A 245 12.52 -2.99 -12.98
C GLY A 245 11.16 -2.29 -12.90
N GLU A 246 10.34 -2.63 -11.90
CA GLU A 246 9.04 -1.99 -11.66
C GLU A 246 9.16 -0.46 -11.49
N GLY A 247 10.22 0.00 -10.80
CA GLY A 247 10.49 1.42 -10.63
C GLY A 247 10.88 2.10 -11.95
N LEU A 248 11.66 1.47 -12.79
CA LEU A 248 12.06 2.00 -14.10
C LEU A 248 10.88 2.00 -15.07
N ASP A 249 10.09 0.92 -15.12
CA ASP A 249 8.90 0.82 -15.97
C ASP A 249 7.87 1.89 -15.59
N ALA A 250 7.59 2.03 -14.29
CA ALA A 250 6.68 3.05 -13.79
C ALA A 250 7.20 4.49 -14.06
N ALA A 251 8.51 4.72 -13.98
CA ALA A 251 9.08 6.02 -14.36
C ALA A 251 8.87 6.31 -15.86
N GLY A 252 9.03 5.29 -16.71
CA GLY A 252 8.73 5.38 -18.16
C GLY A 252 7.24 5.65 -18.41
N GLU A 253 6.34 4.90 -17.77
CA GLU A 253 4.87 5.06 -17.88
C GLU A 253 4.42 6.49 -17.51
N HIS A 254 5.03 7.10 -16.50
CA HIS A 254 4.73 8.46 -16.05
C HIS A 254 5.49 9.56 -16.81
N GLY A 255 6.31 9.21 -17.82
CA GLY A 255 6.96 10.14 -18.72
C GLY A 255 8.15 10.90 -18.14
N PHE A 256 8.83 10.34 -17.15
CA PHE A 256 10.09 10.91 -16.66
C PHE A 256 11.15 10.91 -17.75
N GLN A 257 11.85 12.03 -17.91
CA GLN A 257 12.87 12.20 -18.95
C GLN A 257 14.24 11.67 -18.51
N ARG A 258 14.52 11.76 -17.22
CA ARG A 258 15.79 11.29 -16.64
C ARG A 258 15.52 10.54 -15.34
N VAL A 259 16.16 9.39 -15.20
CA VAL A 259 16.15 8.58 -14.00
C VAL A 259 17.58 8.41 -13.53
N LEU A 260 17.89 8.85 -12.31
CA LEU A 260 19.15 8.53 -11.67
C LEU A 260 18.95 7.44 -10.63
N LEU A 261 19.55 6.28 -10.86
CA LEU A 261 19.53 5.16 -9.94
C LEU A 261 20.74 5.22 -9.02
N VAL A 262 20.47 5.32 -7.70
CA VAL A 262 21.51 5.44 -6.67
C VAL A 262 21.36 4.30 -5.65
N GLY A 263 22.34 3.44 -5.59
CA GLY A 263 22.31 2.27 -4.71
C GLY A 263 23.67 1.64 -4.50
N HIS A 264 23.72 0.62 -3.64
CA HIS A 264 24.95 -0.14 -3.39
C HIS A 264 25.34 -0.98 -4.61
N ALA A 265 26.62 -1.05 -4.93
CA ALA A 265 27.16 -1.80 -6.08
C ALA A 265 26.65 -3.26 -6.10
N GLY A 266 26.52 -3.90 -4.93
CA GLY A 266 26.00 -5.27 -4.81
C GLY A 266 24.58 -5.49 -5.31
N LYS A 267 23.77 -4.42 -5.43
CA LYS A 267 22.46 -4.48 -6.10
C LYS A 267 22.56 -4.07 -7.55
N LEU A 268 23.31 -3.01 -7.84
CA LEU A 268 23.36 -2.42 -9.17
C LEU A 268 24.06 -3.31 -10.17
N VAL A 269 25.11 -4.06 -9.78
CA VAL A 269 25.81 -5.00 -10.66
C VAL A 269 24.88 -6.08 -11.23
N LYS A 270 23.85 -6.47 -10.49
CA LYS A 270 22.86 -7.47 -10.95
C LYS A 270 22.10 -7.03 -12.20
N LEU A 271 21.93 -5.70 -12.37
CA LEU A 271 21.24 -5.14 -13.54
C LEU A 271 22.02 -5.41 -14.84
N ALA A 272 23.36 -5.49 -14.77
CA ALA A 272 24.18 -5.86 -15.93
C ALA A 272 23.88 -7.29 -16.42
N GLY A 273 23.36 -8.16 -15.56
CA GLY A 273 22.86 -9.50 -15.91
C GLY A 273 21.36 -9.55 -16.20
N GLY A 274 20.67 -8.41 -16.33
CA GLY A 274 19.22 -8.36 -16.56
C GLY A 274 18.37 -8.68 -15.34
N ILE A 275 18.95 -8.73 -14.12
CA ILE A 275 18.24 -9.08 -12.89
C ILE A 275 17.58 -7.83 -12.31
N MET A 276 16.34 -7.58 -12.71
CA MET A 276 15.59 -6.37 -12.36
C MET A 276 14.94 -6.41 -10.96
N ASN A 277 14.73 -7.61 -10.41
CA ASN A 277 14.44 -7.81 -8.98
C ASN A 277 15.70 -8.25 -8.26
N THR A 278 16.37 -7.33 -7.56
CA THR A 278 17.70 -7.54 -6.99
C THR A 278 17.72 -8.32 -5.67
N HIS A 279 16.58 -8.84 -5.20
CA HIS A 279 16.53 -9.69 -4.03
C HIS A 279 17.23 -11.03 -4.30
N SER A 280 18.14 -11.45 -3.40
CA SER A 280 19.00 -12.64 -3.58
C SER A 280 18.24 -13.96 -3.74
N ARG A 281 17.00 -14.05 -3.24
CA ARG A 281 16.16 -15.25 -3.45
C ARG A 281 15.77 -15.49 -4.93
N TRP A 282 15.83 -14.44 -5.76
CA TRP A 282 15.46 -14.54 -7.18
C TRP A 282 16.66 -14.93 -8.04
N ALA A 283 17.78 -14.26 -7.81
CA ALA A 283 19.02 -14.53 -8.47
C ALA A 283 20.20 -13.88 -7.75
N ASP A 284 21.35 -14.51 -7.85
CA ASP A 284 22.63 -13.95 -7.48
C ASP A 284 23.68 -14.40 -8.51
N CYS A 285 24.30 -13.48 -9.18
CA CYS A 285 25.38 -13.75 -10.13
C CYS A 285 26.41 -12.62 -10.09
N ARG A 286 26.63 -12.04 -8.90
CA ARG A 286 27.51 -10.87 -8.74
C ARG A 286 28.95 -11.18 -9.07
N ALA A 287 29.50 -12.28 -8.53
CA ALA A 287 30.86 -12.72 -8.78
C ALA A 287 31.08 -13.04 -10.27
N GLU A 288 30.12 -13.73 -10.88
CA GLU A 288 30.12 -14.10 -12.30
C GLU A 288 30.12 -12.84 -13.20
N LEU A 289 29.31 -11.84 -12.88
CA LEU A 289 29.25 -10.58 -13.62
C LEU A 289 30.57 -9.80 -13.50
N PHE A 290 31.13 -9.66 -12.29
CA PHE A 290 32.44 -9.04 -12.12
C PHE A 290 33.53 -9.80 -12.90
N CYS A 291 33.56 -11.12 -12.78
CA CYS A 291 34.51 -11.95 -13.49
C CYS A 291 34.42 -11.80 -15.02
N ALA A 292 33.19 -11.88 -15.58
CA ALA A 292 32.97 -11.76 -17.02
C ALA A 292 33.39 -10.39 -17.55
N HIS A 293 33.01 -9.31 -16.89
CA HIS A 293 33.37 -7.97 -17.33
C HIS A 293 34.86 -7.67 -17.11
N ALA A 294 35.48 -8.15 -16.04
CA ALA A 294 36.90 -8.03 -15.82
C ALA A 294 37.70 -8.77 -16.92
N ALA A 295 37.28 -10.00 -17.29
CA ALA A 295 37.88 -10.77 -18.39
C ALA A 295 37.78 -10.02 -19.73
N LEU A 296 36.61 -9.43 -20.04
CA LEU A 296 36.42 -8.59 -21.23
C LEU A 296 37.29 -7.33 -21.22
N ALA A 297 37.61 -6.80 -20.03
CA ALA A 297 38.55 -5.70 -19.87
C ALA A 297 40.01 -6.11 -19.86
N GLY A 298 40.32 -7.40 -20.07
CA GLY A 298 41.68 -7.91 -20.18
C GLY A 298 42.27 -8.51 -18.91
N ALA A 299 41.44 -8.77 -17.87
CA ALA A 299 41.90 -9.45 -16.66
C ALA A 299 42.34 -10.89 -16.95
N GLY A 300 43.50 -11.25 -16.42
CA GLY A 300 44.01 -12.61 -16.54
C GLY A 300 43.26 -13.63 -15.68
N GLN A 301 43.41 -14.91 -16.00
CA GLN A 301 42.77 -16.02 -15.29
C GLN A 301 42.94 -15.99 -13.74
N PRO A 302 44.14 -15.63 -13.17
CA PRO A 302 44.28 -15.57 -11.71
C PRO A 302 43.37 -14.53 -11.01
N LEU A 303 43.14 -13.37 -11.65
CA LEU A 303 42.22 -12.35 -11.11
C LEU A 303 40.76 -12.81 -11.24
N CYS A 304 40.42 -13.42 -12.41
CA CYS A 304 39.08 -13.99 -12.61
C CYS A 304 38.74 -15.06 -11.55
N ALA A 305 39.70 -15.95 -11.24
CA ALA A 305 39.49 -16.96 -10.19
C ALA A 305 39.25 -16.32 -8.80
N ARG A 306 40.02 -15.30 -8.41
CA ARG A 306 39.84 -14.56 -7.17
C ARG A 306 38.49 -13.85 -7.11
N LEU A 307 38.01 -13.28 -8.20
CA LEU A 307 36.69 -12.66 -8.28
C LEU A 307 35.57 -13.67 -8.05
N MET A 308 35.68 -14.88 -8.63
CA MET A 308 34.70 -15.95 -8.42
C MET A 308 34.66 -16.47 -6.98
N GLU A 309 35.80 -16.43 -6.26
CA GLU A 309 35.92 -16.85 -4.87
C GLU A 309 35.55 -15.76 -3.86
N ALA A 310 35.34 -14.50 -4.33
CA ALA A 310 35.06 -13.38 -3.45
C ALA A 310 33.69 -13.52 -2.76
N ALA A 311 33.66 -13.45 -1.44
CA ALA A 311 32.45 -13.64 -0.65
C ALA A 311 31.47 -12.47 -0.73
N THR A 312 31.96 -11.27 -1.08
CA THR A 312 31.16 -10.04 -1.12
C THR A 312 31.48 -9.20 -2.34
N THR A 313 30.54 -8.31 -2.71
CA THR A 313 30.76 -7.33 -3.79
C THR A 313 31.91 -6.37 -3.47
N ASP A 314 32.06 -5.99 -2.20
CA ASP A 314 33.13 -5.08 -1.79
C ASP A 314 34.50 -5.77 -1.95
N ALA A 315 34.59 -7.07 -1.61
CA ALA A 315 35.80 -7.84 -1.91
C ALA A 315 36.09 -7.94 -3.42
N CYS A 316 35.06 -8.04 -4.30
CA CYS A 316 35.26 -7.98 -5.74
C CYS A 316 35.82 -6.61 -6.16
N LEU A 317 35.29 -5.51 -5.61
CA LEU A 317 35.75 -4.14 -5.91
C LEU A 317 37.19 -3.87 -5.44
N GLU A 318 37.60 -4.44 -4.30
CA GLU A 318 38.96 -4.35 -3.79
C GLU A 318 39.97 -5.12 -4.65
N LEU A 319 39.52 -6.11 -5.41
CA LEU A 319 40.36 -6.91 -6.31
C LEU A 319 40.58 -6.24 -7.67
N LEU A 320 39.69 -5.33 -8.08
CA LEU A 320 39.72 -4.60 -9.35
C LEU A 320 40.51 -3.29 -9.23
#